data_780311cfd6e7b0ff3a1e012e7b22996b
#
_entry.id   780311cfd6e7b0ff3a1e012e7b22996b
#
_cell.length_a   1.000
_cell.length_b   1.000
_cell.length_c   1.000
_cell.angle_alpha   90.00
_cell.angle_beta   90.00
_cell.angle_gamma   90.00
#
_symmetry.space_group_name_H-M   'P 1'
#
loop_
_entity.id
_entity.type
_entity.pdbx_description
1 polymer ?
#
loop_
_entity_poly.entity_id
_entity_poly.type
_entity_poly.pdbx_seq_one_letter_code
_entity_poly.pdbx_strand_id
1 'polypeptide(L)'
;MFSKFNKKIFLLILILLITFNNIFCQKNSNSIFELSWKLDIPLCVTGLTVFTLPHLLPTEDVIYNPNEIRDLSNVNSFDRWSAQKYSKSVDITSDLFMYLSVLTPLSLLATEKSEYSTWTIMYFEAATLAYGVKDLLKYGIYKERPYMYFDDKPQKEIEENNYYCSFPSGHTTLAFLGATFTSYAFSKYFPESKWKVPVIIGSYTLASLSGTLRILSGSHFFSDVLVGATIGSAIGITIPFLHEFNSIINKKLDNKNVEKVNFSLLPNTLACTINY
;
A
#
# COMPACT_ATOMS: atom_id res chain seq x y z
N MET A 1 -14.53 -21.58 4.40
CA MET A 1 -14.78 -20.13 4.62
C MET A 1 -14.70 -19.27 3.34
N PHE A 2 -14.14 -19.77 2.25
CA PHE A 2 -13.81 -19.05 1.01
C PHE A 2 -14.97 -18.65 0.09
N SER A 3 -16.14 -19.33 0.14
CA SER A 3 -17.21 -19.06 -0.84
C SER A 3 -18.06 -17.80 -0.57
N LYS A 4 -18.11 -17.30 0.67
CA LYS A 4 -18.87 -16.07 1.02
C LYS A 4 -18.09 -14.78 0.81
N PHE A 5 -16.75 -14.83 0.84
CA PHE A 5 -15.89 -13.68 0.64
C PHE A 5 -15.86 -13.24 -0.83
N ASN A 6 -15.83 -14.19 -1.76
CA ASN A 6 -15.77 -13.91 -3.20
C ASN A 6 -16.95 -13.10 -3.75
N LYS A 7 -18.19 -13.34 -3.28
CA LYS A 7 -19.37 -12.61 -3.80
C LYS A 7 -19.42 -11.13 -3.37
N LYS A 8 -19.01 -10.84 -2.14
CA LYS A 8 -18.98 -9.44 -1.64
C LYS A 8 -17.88 -8.62 -2.31
N ILE A 9 -16.69 -9.20 -2.50
CA ILE A 9 -15.58 -8.56 -3.20
C ILE A 9 -15.94 -8.35 -4.67
N PHE A 10 -16.50 -9.36 -5.34
CA PHE A 10 -16.97 -9.25 -6.72
C PHE A 10 -18.04 -8.16 -6.88
N LEU A 11 -18.98 -8.07 -5.94
CA LEU A 11 -20.01 -7.04 -5.94
C LEU A 11 -19.41 -5.64 -5.70
N LEU A 12 -18.43 -5.53 -4.82
CA LEU A 12 -17.73 -4.27 -4.55
C LEU A 12 -16.94 -3.79 -5.78
N ILE A 13 -16.25 -4.71 -6.45
CA ILE A 13 -15.54 -4.44 -7.72
C ILE A 13 -16.53 -4.02 -8.82
N LEU A 14 -17.67 -4.68 -8.93
CA LEU A 14 -18.69 -4.37 -9.92
C LEU A 14 -19.33 -2.99 -9.66
N ILE A 15 -19.59 -2.66 -8.39
CA ILE A 15 -20.10 -1.33 -7.98
C ILE A 15 -19.05 -0.25 -8.28
N LEU A 16 -17.77 -0.52 -8.00
CA LEU A 16 -16.66 0.37 -8.35
C LEU A 16 -16.59 0.58 -9.86
N LEU A 17 -16.65 -0.46 -10.68
CA LEU A 17 -16.62 -0.36 -12.15
C LEU A 17 -17.82 0.41 -12.71
N ILE A 18 -19.01 0.30 -12.11
CA ILE A 18 -20.21 1.02 -12.55
C ILE A 18 -20.13 2.51 -12.16
N THR A 19 -19.56 2.82 -11.00
CA THR A 19 -19.37 4.23 -10.58
C THR A 19 -18.24 4.91 -11.36
N PHE A 20 -17.28 4.17 -11.90
CA PHE A 20 -16.16 4.69 -12.71
C PHE A 20 -16.62 5.47 -13.94
N ASN A 21 -17.69 5.05 -14.62
CA ASN A 21 -18.14 5.70 -15.85
C ASN A 21 -18.63 7.16 -15.66
N ASN A 22 -19.03 7.55 -14.46
CA ASN A 22 -19.50 8.91 -14.17
C ASN A 22 -18.38 9.86 -13.71
N ILE A 23 -17.19 9.34 -13.40
CA ILE A 23 -16.10 10.10 -12.80
C ILE A 23 -15.21 10.74 -13.86
N PHE A 24 -15.06 10.12 -15.03
CA PHE A 24 -14.20 10.64 -16.11
C PHE A 24 -14.75 11.87 -16.86
N CYS A 25 -15.93 12.37 -16.50
CA CYS A 25 -16.58 13.47 -17.22
C CYS A 25 -16.22 14.88 -16.71
N GLN A 26 -15.45 15.03 -15.64
CA GLN A 26 -15.04 16.35 -15.12
C GLN A 26 -13.56 16.62 -15.41
N LYS A 27 -13.26 17.15 -16.62
CA LYS A 27 -11.93 17.71 -16.90
C LYS A 27 -11.82 19.09 -16.22
N ASN A 28 -11.16 19.15 -15.07
CA ASN A 28 -10.75 20.40 -14.45
C ASN A 28 -9.37 20.79 -15.02
N SER A 29 -9.32 21.79 -15.89
CA SER A 29 -8.08 22.21 -16.58
C SER A 29 -6.96 22.69 -15.64
N ASN A 30 -7.29 22.96 -14.37
CA ASN A 30 -6.34 23.44 -13.37
C ASN A 30 -5.94 22.39 -12.34
N SER A 31 -6.49 21.17 -12.38
CA SER A 31 -6.15 20.13 -11.41
C SER A 31 -4.66 19.75 -11.46
N ILE A 32 -4.06 19.54 -10.29
CA ILE A 32 -2.65 19.12 -10.14
C ILE A 32 -2.50 17.65 -10.58
N PHE A 33 -3.47 16.82 -10.23
CA PHE A 33 -3.53 15.42 -10.59
C PHE A 33 -4.68 15.20 -11.57
N GLU A 34 -4.47 14.38 -12.58
CA GLU A 34 -5.50 14.11 -13.59
C GLU A 34 -5.76 12.61 -13.70
N LEU A 35 -7.04 12.23 -13.59
CA LEU A 35 -7.49 10.88 -13.89
C LEU A 35 -7.55 10.69 -15.41
N SER A 36 -7.07 9.55 -15.87
CA SER A 36 -7.05 9.20 -17.28
C SER A 36 -7.29 7.70 -17.45
N TRP A 37 -8.29 7.31 -18.22
CA TRP A 37 -8.57 5.90 -18.47
C TRP A 37 -7.35 5.12 -18.98
N LYS A 38 -6.42 5.80 -19.66
CA LYS A 38 -5.15 5.20 -20.17
C LYS A 38 -4.16 4.88 -19.06
N LEU A 39 -4.25 5.57 -17.92
CA LEU A 39 -3.41 5.36 -16.73
C LEU A 39 -4.14 4.52 -15.69
N ASP A 40 -5.39 4.92 -15.35
CA ASP A 40 -6.12 4.34 -14.23
C ASP A 40 -6.56 2.89 -14.50
N ILE A 41 -7.00 2.56 -15.73
CA ILE A 41 -7.39 1.17 -16.05
C ILE A 41 -6.21 0.22 -15.89
N PRO A 42 -5.02 0.44 -16.48
CA PRO A 42 -3.85 -0.40 -16.23
C PRO A 42 -3.43 -0.47 -14.77
N LEU A 43 -3.47 0.63 -14.02
CA LEU A 43 -3.14 0.63 -12.59
C LEU A 43 -4.14 -0.17 -11.77
N CYS A 44 -5.44 0.03 -11.99
CA CYS A 44 -6.50 -0.75 -11.33
C CYS A 44 -6.40 -2.24 -11.67
N VAL A 45 -6.22 -2.59 -12.95
CA VAL A 45 -6.08 -4.00 -13.37
C VAL A 45 -4.85 -4.62 -12.74
N THR A 46 -3.71 -3.94 -12.75
CA THR A 46 -2.48 -4.41 -12.12
C THR A 46 -2.67 -4.58 -10.62
N GLY A 47 -3.19 -3.56 -9.94
CA GLY A 47 -3.43 -3.59 -8.50
C GLY A 47 -4.37 -4.73 -8.09
N LEU A 48 -5.49 -4.89 -8.80
CA LEU A 48 -6.45 -5.97 -8.55
C LEU A 48 -5.86 -7.36 -8.86
N THR A 49 -5.06 -7.48 -9.91
CA THR A 49 -4.38 -8.75 -10.25
C THR A 49 -3.40 -9.14 -9.16
N VAL A 50 -2.52 -8.21 -8.75
CA VAL A 50 -1.54 -8.45 -7.69
C VAL A 50 -2.23 -8.70 -6.34
N PHE A 51 -3.35 -8.02 -6.08
CA PHE A 51 -4.17 -8.24 -4.88
C PHE A 51 -4.83 -9.63 -4.84
N THR A 52 -5.32 -10.12 -5.98
CA THR A 52 -6.08 -11.39 -6.02
C THR A 52 -5.17 -12.61 -6.22
N LEU A 53 -4.05 -12.45 -6.90
CA LEU A 53 -3.14 -13.54 -7.26
C LEU A 53 -2.70 -14.41 -6.08
N PRO A 54 -2.25 -13.86 -4.91
CA PRO A 54 -1.87 -14.68 -3.76
C PRO A 54 -2.96 -15.60 -3.26
N HIS A 55 -4.23 -15.17 -3.39
CA HIS A 55 -5.39 -15.94 -2.93
C HIS A 55 -5.83 -17.02 -3.90
N LEU A 56 -5.30 -17.04 -5.12
CA LEU A 56 -5.56 -18.04 -6.15
C LEU A 56 -4.46 -19.09 -6.25
N LEU A 57 -3.28 -18.79 -5.72
CA LEU A 57 -2.16 -19.72 -5.72
C LEU A 57 -2.38 -20.81 -4.67
N PRO A 58 -1.97 -22.08 -4.95
CA PRO A 58 -2.05 -23.14 -3.96
C PRO A 58 -1.10 -22.82 -2.79
N THR A 59 -1.60 -22.90 -1.57
CA THR A 59 -0.76 -22.80 -0.36
C THR A 59 -0.20 -24.17 -0.03
N GLU A 60 1.09 -24.28 0.23
CA GLU A 60 1.62 -25.44 0.93
C GLU A 60 1.11 -25.41 2.37
N ASP A 61 0.56 -26.53 2.85
CA ASP A 61 0.15 -26.65 4.24
C ASP A 61 1.40 -26.71 5.12
N VAL A 62 1.79 -25.55 5.66
CA VAL A 62 2.86 -25.50 6.66
C VAL A 62 2.31 -26.04 7.97
N ILE A 63 2.67 -27.27 8.28
CA ILE A 63 2.21 -27.94 9.51
C ILE A 63 3.11 -27.48 10.67
N TYR A 64 2.51 -26.83 11.66
CA TYR A 64 3.20 -26.47 12.88
C TYR A 64 3.73 -27.71 13.63
N ASN A 65 5.04 -27.77 13.84
CA ASN A 65 5.67 -28.79 14.65
C ASN A 65 6.00 -28.22 16.06
N PRO A 66 5.29 -28.64 17.13
CA PRO A 66 5.52 -28.14 18.47
C PRO A 66 6.87 -28.63 19.06
N ASN A 67 7.43 -29.73 18.54
CA ASN A 67 8.71 -30.29 19.00
C ASN A 67 9.94 -29.68 18.29
N GLU A 68 9.73 -28.77 17.36
CA GLU A 68 10.81 -28.10 16.64
C GLU A 68 11.51 -27.10 17.56
N ILE A 69 12.80 -27.30 17.77
CA ILE A 69 13.63 -26.39 18.58
C ILE A 69 13.99 -25.17 17.72
N ARG A 70 13.45 -24.02 18.11
CA ARG A 70 13.74 -22.74 17.46
C ARG A 70 14.79 -22.00 18.29
N ASP A 71 16.00 -21.92 17.73
CA ASP A 71 17.09 -21.19 18.38
C ASP A 71 17.25 -19.81 17.73
N LEU A 72 17.17 -18.77 18.56
CA LEU A 72 17.35 -17.38 18.14
C LEU A 72 18.74 -17.13 17.53
N SER A 73 19.76 -17.97 17.86
CA SER A 73 21.09 -17.90 17.27
C SER A 73 21.08 -18.15 15.76
N ASN A 74 20.08 -18.85 15.23
CA ASN A 74 19.92 -19.14 13.81
C ASN A 74 19.34 -17.93 13.03
N VAL A 75 18.77 -16.94 13.73
CA VAL A 75 18.30 -15.70 13.12
C VAL A 75 19.50 -14.83 12.78
N ASN A 76 19.52 -14.24 11.58
CA ASN A 76 20.59 -13.35 11.17
C ASN A 76 20.79 -12.19 12.16
N SER A 77 22.02 -11.68 12.28
CA SER A 77 22.38 -10.65 13.27
C SER A 77 21.64 -9.34 13.08
N PHE A 78 21.22 -9.02 11.85
CA PHE A 78 20.48 -7.81 11.53
C PHE A 78 19.06 -7.81 12.12
N ASP A 79 18.44 -8.99 12.27
CA ASP A 79 17.10 -9.16 12.81
C ASP A 79 17.09 -9.61 14.27
N ARG A 80 18.09 -10.39 14.69
CA ARG A 80 18.14 -11.05 16.01
C ARG A 80 17.95 -10.09 17.18
N TRP A 81 18.56 -8.91 17.13
CA TRP A 81 18.46 -7.89 18.19
C TRP A 81 17.05 -7.34 18.37
N SER A 82 16.21 -7.41 17.34
CA SER A 82 14.84 -6.90 17.34
C SER A 82 13.81 -7.96 17.74
N ALA A 83 14.23 -9.20 18.00
CA ALA A 83 13.33 -10.27 18.42
C ALA A 83 12.77 -9.99 19.81
N GLN A 84 11.44 -10.08 19.97
CA GLN A 84 10.71 -9.84 21.20
C GLN A 84 9.68 -10.94 21.44
N LYS A 85 9.31 -11.13 22.71
CA LYS A 85 8.16 -11.96 23.12
C LYS A 85 6.87 -11.33 22.61
N TYR A 86 5.85 -12.16 22.41
CA TYR A 86 4.54 -11.65 22.00
C TYR A 86 3.90 -10.81 23.11
N SER A 87 3.38 -9.65 22.72
CA SER A 87 2.60 -8.79 23.59
C SER A 87 1.31 -8.35 22.89
N LYS A 88 0.19 -8.93 23.27
CA LYS A 88 -1.14 -8.65 22.71
C LYS A 88 -1.55 -7.19 22.84
N SER A 89 -1.25 -6.55 23.96
CA SER A 89 -1.61 -5.13 24.19
C SER A 89 -0.84 -4.20 23.26
N VAL A 90 0.46 -4.45 23.04
CA VAL A 90 1.29 -3.68 22.12
C VAL A 90 0.86 -3.94 20.68
N ASP A 91 0.50 -5.17 20.36
CA ASP A 91 0.00 -5.57 19.03
C ASP A 91 -1.28 -4.79 18.67
N ILE A 92 -2.30 -4.80 19.55
CA ILE A 92 -3.54 -4.02 19.37
C ILE A 92 -3.26 -2.51 19.28
N THR A 93 -2.31 -2.00 20.06
CA THR A 93 -1.93 -0.58 19.97
C THR A 93 -1.31 -0.26 18.61
N SER A 94 -0.52 -1.19 18.06
CA SER A 94 0.04 -1.01 16.70
C SER A 94 -1.04 -0.96 15.61
N ASP A 95 -2.14 -1.73 15.78
CA ASP A 95 -3.30 -1.69 14.89
C ASP A 95 -3.94 -0.30 14.87
N LEU A 96 -4.12 0.31 16.06
CA LEU A 96 -4.67 1.66 16.16
C LEU A 96 -3.81 2.67 15.36
N PHE A 97 -2.49 2.66 15.53
CA PHE A 97 -1.60 3.58 14.81
C PHE A 97 -1.57 3.30 13.31
N MET A 98 -1.68 2.03 12.89
CA MET A 98 -1.83 1.67 11.49
C MET A 98 -3.12 2.26 10.91
N TYR A 99 -4.28 2.07 11.57
CA TYR A 99 -5.55 2.64 11.10
C TYR A 99 -5.52 4.17 11.04
N LEU A 100 -4.98 4.83 12.06
CA LEU A 100 -4.81 6.29 12.05
C LEU A 100 -3.93 6.74 10.87
N SER A 101 -2.87 6.01 10.57
CA SER A 101 -1.98 6.31 9.45
C SER A 101 -2.66 6.10 8.10
N VAL A 102 -3.43 5.03 7.93
CA VAL A 102 -4.23 4.76 6.72
C VAL A 102 -5.29 5.84 6.49
N LEU A 103 -5.78 6.47 7.55
CA LEU A 103 -6.77 7.55 7.48
C LEU A 103 -6.17 8.95 7.27
N THR A 104 -4.85 9.11 7.26
CA THR A 104 -4.21 10.41 7.05
C THR A 104 -4.60 11.10 5.73
N PRO A 105 -4.92 10.39 4.59
CA PRO A 105 -5.42 11.04 3.39
C PRO A 105 -6.74 11.81 3.57
N LEU A 106 -7.49 11.59 4.66
CA LEU A 106 -8.67 12.41 4.98
C LEU A 106 -8.32 13.89 5.21
N SER A 107 -7.06 14.23 5.48
CA SER A 107 -6.59 15.62 5.48
C SER A 107 -6.79 16.31 4.12
N LEU A 108 -6.89 15.54 3.03
CA LEU A 108 -7.17 16.04 1.68
C LEU A 108 -8.65 16.45 1.48
N LEU A 109 -9.52 16.20 2.45
CA LEU A 109 -10.88 16.80 2.48
C LEU A 109 -10.84 18.34 2.55
N ALA A 110 -9.67 18.93 2.86
CA ALA A 110 -9.44 20.36 2.77
C ALA A 110 -9.32 20.89 1.33
N THR A 111 -9.20 20.00 0.32
CA THR A 111 -9.22 20.38 -1.11
C THR A 111 -10.64 20.75 -1.56
N GLU A 112 -10.75 21.26 -2.78
CA GLU A 112 -12.06 21.46 -3.42
C GLU A 112 -12.77 20.11 -3.64
N LYS A 113 -14.11 20.11 -3.57
CA LYS A 113 -14.91 18.89 -3.75
C LYS A 113 -14.71 18.20 -5.10
N SER A 114 -14.36 18.97 -6.13
CA SER A 114 -13.99 18.46 -7.45
C SER A 114 -12.77 17.53 -7.44
N GLU A 115 -11.88 17.68 -6.45
CA GLU A 115 -10.67 16.86 -6.31
C GLU A 115 -10.90 15.55 -5.51
N TYR A 116 -12.04 15.41 -4.84
CA TYR A 116 -12.30 14.25 -3.96
C TYR A 116 -12.24 12.92 -4.71
N SER A 117 -12.81 12.86 -5.90
CA SER A 117 -12.74 11.65 -6.73
C SER A 117 -11.30 11.34 -7.14
N THR A 118 -10.53 12.34 -7.50
CA THR A 118 -9.15 12.20 -7.97
C THR A 118 -8.27 11.56 -6.90
N TRP A 119 -8.14 12.20 -5.74
CA TRP A 119 -7.27 11.65 -4.70
C TRP A 119 -7.81 10.34 -4.08
N THR A 120 -9.14 10.13 -4.07
CA THR A 120 -9.72 8.87 -3.58
C THR A 120 -9.37 7.70 -4.49
N ILE A 121 -9.47 7.88 -5.82
CA ILE A 121 -9.11 6.84 -6.79
C ILE A 121 -7.61 6.54 -6.73
N MET A 122 -6.76 7.57 -6.76
CA MET A 122 -5.31 7.41 -6.62
C MET A 122 -4.95 6.63 -5.34
N TYR A 123 -5.61 6.95 -4.21
CA TYR A 123 -5.33 6.25 -2.95
C TYR A 123 -5.82 4.80 -2.99
N PHE A 124 -6.94 4.53 -3.62
CA PHE A 124 -7.44 3.16 -3.82
C PHE A 124 -6.49 2.33 -4.69
N GLU A 125 -5.99 2.87 -5.78
CA GLU A 125 -4.98 2.22 -6.64
C GLU A 125 -3.70 1.91 -5.86
N ALA A 126 -3.21 2.89 -5.12
CA ALA A 126 -2.03 2.73 -4.26
C ALA A 126 -2.26 1.66 -3.18
N ALA A 127 -3.43 1.66 -2.53
CA ALA A 127 -3.76 0.72 -1.46
C ALA A 127 -3.89 -0.72 -1.98
N THR A 128 -4.56 -0.93 -3.11
CA THR A 128 -4.71 -2.27 -3.71
C THR A 128 -3.37 -2.82 -4.17
N LEU A 129 -2.52 -1.99 -4.78
CA LEU A 129 -1.18 -2.38 -5.22
C LEU A 129 -0.28 -2.72 -4.03
N ALA A 130 -0.25 -1.87 -2.99
CA ALA A 130 0.58 -2.10 -1.80
C ALA A 130 0.15 -3.36 -1.04
N TYR A 131 -1.17 -3.55 -0.90
CA TYR A 131 -1.72 -4.74 -0.26
C TYR A 131 -1.35 -6.00 -1.03
N GLY A 132 -1.50 -6.01 -2.35
CA GLY A 132 -1.18 -7.15 -3.18
C GLY A 132 0.31 -7.48 -3.20
N VAL A 133 1.18 -6.47 -3.33
CA VAL A 133 2.65 -6.65 -3.30
C VAL A 133 3.10 -7.27 -1.97
N LYS A 134 2.59 -6.77 -0.84
CA LYS A 134 2.95 -7.35 0.47
C LYS A 134 2.48 -8.82 0.60
N ASP A 135 1.30 -9.16 0.06
CA ASP A 135 0.78 -10.53 0.15
C ASP A 135 1.52 -11.48 -0.79
N LEU A 136 1.90 -11.04 -1.99
CA LEU A 136 2.78 -11.82 -2.87
C LEU A 136 4.12 -12.15 -2.22
N LEU A 137 4.72 -11.17 -1.54
CA LEU A 137 5.98 -11.40 -0.83
C LEU A 137 5.81 -12.32 0.36
N LYS A 138 4.72 -12.20 1.14
CA LYS A 138 4.39 -13.14 2.22
C LYS A 138 4.20 -14.55 1.72
N TYR A 139 3.63 -14.69 0.53
CA TYR A 139 3.40 -15.96 -0.12
C TYR A 139 4.68 -16.62 -0.61
N GLY A 140 5.60 -15.82 -1.16
CA GLY A 140 6.87 -16.31 -1.70
C GLY A 140 7.98 -16.46 -0.66
N ILE A 141 7.85 -15.84 0.52
CA ILE A 141 8.91 -15.80 1.54
C ILE A 141 8.35 -16.26 2.88
N TYR A 142 8.59 -17.55 3.18
CA TYR A 142 8.25 -18.12 4.48
C TYR A 142 9.26 -17.64 5.52
N LYS A 143 8.82 -16.79 6.44
CA LYS A 143 9.64 -16.31 7.54
C LYS A 143 8.86 -16.38 8.83
N GLU A 144 9.38 -17.13 9.80
CA GLU A 144 8.77 -17.22 11.13
C GLU A 144 8.82 -15.87 11.85
N ARG A 145 7.79 -15.61 12.65
CA ARG A 145 7.73 -14.39 13.46
C ARG A 145 8.63 -14.48 14.70
N PRO A 146 9.12 -13.31 15.22
CA PRO A 146 10.00 -13.27 16.40
C PRO A 146 9.48 -14.05 17.60
N TYR A 147 8.19 -13.98 17.90
CA TYR A 147 7.59 -14.65 19.06
C TYR A 147 7.71 -16.19 19.03
N MET A 148 7.98 -16.78 17.85
CA MET A 148 8.18 -18.24 17.74
C MET A 148 9.45 -18.76 18.43
N TYR A 149 10.39 -17.87 18.69
CA TYR A 149 11.68 -18.16 19.35
C TYR A 149 11.60 -18.05 20.88
N PHE A 150 10.40 -17.82 21.45
CA PHE A 150 10.15 -17.69 22.88
C PHE A 150 9.11 -18.71 23.36
N ASP A 151 9.00 -18.92 24.68
CA ASP A 151 8.12 -19.94 25.26
C ASP A 151 6.65 -19.60 25.12
N ASP A 152 6.25 -18.33 25.40
CA ASP A 152 4.87 -17.85 25.35
C ASP A 152 4.42 -17.54 23.91
N LYS A 153 4.05 -18.57 23.16
CA LYS A 153 3.59 -18.42 21.79
C LYS A 153 2.10 -18.14 21.73
N PRO A 154 1.64 -17.17 20.89
CA PRO A 154 0.21 -16.89 20.74
C PRO A 154 -0.50 -18.02 19.98
N GLN A 155 -1.28 -18.83 20.70
CA GLN A 155 -1.94 -20.02 20.14
C GLN A 155 -2.81 -19.71 18.93
N LYS A 156 -3.56 -18.59 18.98
CA LYS A 156 -4.40 -18.15 17.87
C LYS A 156 -3.61 -17.92 16.57
N GLU A 157 -2.45 -17.28 16.65
CA GLU A 157 -1.60 -17.00 15.48
C GLU A 157 -1.03 -18.28 14.87
N ILE A 158 -0.83 -19.33 15.71
CA ILE A 158 -0.40 -20.65 15.24
C ILE A 158 -1.56 -21.35 14.54
N GLU A 159 -2.75 -21.37 15.14
CA GLU A 159 -3.95 -22.00 14.56
C GLU A 159 -4.38 -21.36 13.23
N GLU A 160 -4.17 -20.06 13.08
CA GLU A 160 -4.45 -19.31 11.86
C GLU A 160 -3.30 -19.37 10.84
N ASN A 161 -2.23 -20.12 11.12
CA ASN A 161 -1.02 -20.21 10.28
C ASN A 161 -0.34 -18.85 10.00
N ASN A 162 -0.49 -17.87 10.91
CA ASN A 162 0.13 -16.55 10.76
C ASN A 162 1.60 -16.50 11.21
N TYR A 163 2.07 -17.52 11.92
CA TYR A 163 3.40 -17.55 12.55
C TYR A 163 4.56 -17.53 11.56
N TYR A 164 4.38 -17.99 10.32
CA TYR A 164 5.40 -17.97 9.26
C TYR A 164 5.21 -16.83 8.24
N CYS A 165 4.28 -15.92 8.48
CA CYS A 165 3.99 -14.78 7.61
C CYS A 165 4.62 -13.48 8.14
N SER A 166 5.89 -13.52 8.59
CA SER A 166 6.54 -12.35 9.16
C SER A 166 6.91 -11.31 8.10
N PHE A 167 7.43 -11.72 6.94
CA PHE A 167 7.97 -10.82 5.93
C PHE A 167 7.03 -10.58 4.74
N PRO A 168 6.87 -9.32 4.30
CA PRO A 168 7.15 -8.08 5.02
C PRO A 168 6.04 -7.70 6.02
N SER A 169 6.26 -6.68 6.87
CA SER A 169 5.25 -6.18 7.78
C SER A 169 4.12 -5.46 7.05
N GLY A 170 2.92 -6.07 7.04
CA GLY A 170 1.75 -5.51 6.37
C GLY A 170 1.23 -4.23 7.02
N HIS A 171 1.24 -4.15 8.36
CA HIS A 171 0.87 -2.94 9.09
C HIS A 171 1.77 -1.77 8.72
N THR A 172 3.07 -2.01 8.67
CA THR A 172 4.04 -0.97 8.30
C THR A 172 3.89 -0.57 6.83
N THR A 173 3.64 -1.52 5.93
CA THR A 173 3.39 -1.23 4.51
C THR A 173 2.22 -0.27 4.34
N LEU A 174 1.07 -0.57 4.95
CA LEU A 174 -0.13 0.26 4.83
C LEU A 174 0.01 1.60 5.57
N ALA A 175 0.67 1.61 6.72
CA ALA A 175 0.89 2.84 7.47
C ALA A 175 1.80 3.83 6.71
N PHE A 176 2.91 3.35 6.16
CA PHE A 176 3.81 4.19 5.36
C PHE A 176 3.22 4.57 4.01
N LEU A 177 2.37 3.73 3.42
CA LEU A 177 1.58 4.11 2.25
C LEU A 177 0.72 5.34 2.55
N GLY A 178 -0.11 5.30 3.61
CA GLY A 178 -0.98 6.40 4.00
C GLY A 178 -0.20 7.68 4.28
N ALA A 179 0.87 7.56 5.08
CA ALA A 179 1.72 8.71 5.43
C ALA A 179 2.38 9.35 4.21
N THR A 180 2.93 8.55 3.30
CA THR A 180 3.68 9.04 2.15
C THR A 180 2.76 9.60 1.08
N PHE A 181 1.65 8.92 0.79
CA PHE A 181 0.61 9.41 -0.12
C PHE A 181 0.08 10.77 0.34
N THR A 182 -0.30 10.87 1.62
CA THR A 182 -0.78 12.12 2.22
C THR A 182 0.27 13.22 2.12
N SER A 183 1.50 12.93 2.48
CA SER A 183 2.59 13.91 2.46
C SER A 183 2.84 14.45 1.06
N TYR A 184 2.84 13.57 0.05
CA TYR A 184 3.01 13.96 -1.34
C TYR A 184 1.84 14.80 -1.84
N ALA A 185 0.61 14.27 -1.76
CA ALA A 185 -0.58 14.93 -2.28
C ALA A 185 -0.87 16.25 -1.56
N PHE A 186 -0.77 16.28 -0.21
CA PHE A 186 -0.98 17.50 0.56
C PHE A 186 0.04 18.58 0.20
N SER A 187 1.31 18.20 0.01
CA SER A 187 2.36 19.15 -0.38
C SER A 187 2.11 19.78 -1.74
N LYS A 188 1.47 19.04 -2.66
CA LYS A 188 1.12 19.52 -4.00
C LYS A 188 -0.14 20.38 -4.00
N TYR A 189 -1.19 19.96 -3.30
CA TYR A 189 -2.43 20.75 -3.20
C TYR A 189 -2.24 22.03 -2.38
N PHE A 190 -1.37 21.99 -1.36
CA PHE A 190 -1.20 23.10 -0.40
C PHE A 190 0.27 23.51 -0.23
N PRO A 191 0.96 23.95 -1.31
CA PRO A 191 2.41 24.23 -1.28
C PRO A 191 2.80 25.30 -0.23
N GLU A 192 1.96 26.32 -0.06
CA GLU A 192 2.20 27.46 0.85
C GLU A 192 1.48 27.34 2.20
N SER A 193 0.83 26.19 2.47
CA SER A 193 0.09 26.03 3.72
C SER A 193 1.01 25.86 4.92
N LYS A 194 0.71 26.58 5.99
CA LYS A 194 1.35 26.39 7.30
C LYS A 194 1.14 24.99 7.89
N TRP A 195 0.10 24.28 7.43
CA TRP A 195 -0.22 22.91 7.85
C TRP A 195 0.58 21.85 7.11
N LYS A 196 1.30 22.17 6.04
CA LYS A 196 2.09 21.23 5.25
C LYS A 196 3.07 20.44 6.10
N VAL A 197 3.92 21.12 6.85
CA VAL A 197 4.92 20.47 7.71
C VAL A 197 4.28 19.69 8.85
N PRO A 198 3.29 20.20 9.61
CA PRO A 198 2.57 19.43 10.62
C PRO A 198 1.91 18.17 10.09
N VAL A 199 1.27 18.20 8.92
CA VAL A 199 0.62 17.04 8.30
C VAL A 199 1.66 15.99 7.93
N ILE A 200 2.78 16.37 7.32
CA ILE A 200 3.87 15.46 6.97
C ILE A 200 4.44 14.79 8.22
N ILE A 201 4.84 15.58 9.22
CA ILE A 201 5.42 15.06 10.46
C ILE A 201 4.42 14.14 11.18
N GLY A 202 3.17 14.57 11.33
CA GLY A 202 2.13 13.80 11.99
C GLY A 202 1.89 12.44 11.30
N SER A 203 1.78 12.44 9.97
CA SER A 203 1.56 11.22 9.18
C SER A 203 2.71 10.22 9.35
N TYR A 204 3.96 10.67 9.21
CA TYR A 204 5.13 9.79 9.40
C TYR A 204 5.34 9.38 10.86
N THR A 205 4.95 10.20 11.84
CA THR A 205 4.98 9.81 13.25
C THR A 205 4.03 8.64 13.51
N LEU A 206 2.78 8.71 13.00
CA LEU A 206 1.82 7.61 13.14
C LEU A 206 2.34 6.33 12.48
N ALA A 207 2.89 6.43 11.27
CA ALA A 207 3.44 5.29 10.54
C ALA A 207 4.65 4.66 11.27
N SER A 208 5.55 5.50 11.79
CA SER A 208 6.72 5.05 12.54
C SER A 208 6.34 4.39 13.86
N LEU A 209 5.36 4.93 14.57
CA LEU A 209 4.81 4.31 15.78
C LEU A 209 4.21 2.93 15.48
N SER A 210 3.41 2.82 14.40
CA SER A 210 2.88 1.52 13.99
C SER A 210 4.01 0.51 13.76
N GLY A 211 5.02 0.84 12.94
CA GLY A 211 6.15 -0.05 12.66
C GLY A 211 6.96 -0.42 13.91
N THR A 212 7.26 0.55 14.77
CA THR A 212 8.01 0.31 16.02
C THR A 212 7.25 -0.62 16.95
N LEU A 213 5.94 -0.41 17.10
CA LEU A 213 5.10 -1.25 17.94
C LEU A 213 4.98 -2.69 17.38
N ARG A 214 5.09 -2.90 16.05
CA ARG A 214 5.14 -4.26 15.47
C ARG A 214 6.41 -5.01 15.89
N ILE A 215 7.53 -4.32 16.06
CA ILE A 215 8.75 -4.91 16.60
C ILE A 215 8.56 -5.21 18.09
N LEU A 216 8.12 -4.22 18.87
CA LEU A 216 7.94 -4.35 20.31
C LEU A 216 6.88 -5.38 20.70
N SER A 217 5.89 -5.63 19.86
CA SER A 217 4.89 -6.69 20.06
C SER A 217 5.42 -8.10 19.79
N GLY A 218 6.64 -8.26 19.29
CA GLY A 218 7.19 -9.53 18.86
C GLY A 218 6.60 -10.08 17.56
N SER A 219 5.80 -9.28 16.85
CA SER A 219 5.11 -9.73 15.64
C SER A 219 5.98 -9.68 14.39
N HIS A 220 6.97 -8.79 14.34
CA HIS A 220 7.86 -8.58 13.19
C HIS A 220 9.30 -8.28 13.61
N PHE A 221 10.24 -8.73 12.79
CA PHE A 221 11.64 -8.32 12.89
C PHE A 221 11.84 -6.92 12.28
N PHE A 222 13.01 -6.34 12.56
CA PHE A 222 13.37 -5.03 12.03
C PHE A 222 13.38 -4.97 10.49
N SER A 223 13.92 -6.01 9.83
CA SER A 223 13.93 -6.07 8.37
C SER A 223 12.52 -6.11 7.76
N ASP A 224 11.57 -6.79 8.42
CA ASP A 224 10.19 -6.88 7.96
C ASP A 224 9.52 -5.49 7.95
N VAL A 225 9.80 -4.71 9.00
CA VAL A 225 9.31 -3.33 9.16
C VAL A 225 9.99 -2.40 8.15
N LEU A 226 11.30 -2.51 7.97
CA LEU A 226 12.05 -1.68 7.03
C LEU A 226 11.58 -1.89 5.59
N VAL A 227 11.42 -3.16 5.18
CA VAL A 227 10.94 -3.47 3.83
C VAL A 227 9.47 -3.07 3.66
N GLY A 228 8.64 -3.29 4.68
CA GLY A 228 7.26 -2.80 4.67
C GLY A 228 7.16 -1.29 4.48
N ALA A 229 7.96 -0.52 5.22
CA ALA A 229 8.04 0.94 5.10
C ALA A 229 8.50 1.36 3.68
N THR A 230 9.49 0.67 3.13
CA THR A 230 10.01 0.95 1.78
C THR A 230 8.94 0.71 0.71
N ILE A 231 8.24 -0.43 0.75
CA ILE A 231 7.16 -0.75 -0.20
C ILE A 231 6.05 0.27 -0.11
N GLY A 232 5.55 0.55 1.11
CA GLY A 232 4.49 1.51 1.33
C GLY A 232 4.86 2.92 0.84
N SER A 233 6.07 3.37 1.15
CA SER A 233 6.55 4.68 0.72
C SER A 233 6.75 4.77 -0.79
N ALA A 234 7.34 3.75 -1.40
CA ALA A 234 7.57 3.73 -2.85
C ALA A 234 6.24 3.82 -3.62
N ILE A 235 5.25 3.03 -3.25
CA ILE A 235 3.93 3.04 -3.91
C ILE A 235 3.19 4.35 -3.58
N GLY A 236 3.27 4.84 -2.33
CA GLY A 236 2.65 6.08 -1.89
C GLY A 236 3.15 7.34 -2.61
N ILE A 237 4.39 7.32 -3.13
CA ILE A 237 4.91 8.38 -4.01
C ILE A 237 4.57 8.10 -5.46
N THR A 238 4.79 6.87 -5.93
CA THR A 238 4.73 6.54 -7.36
C THR A 238 3.35 6.80 -7.95
N ILE A 239 2.28 6.40 -7.25
CA ILE A 239 0.93 6.56 -7.80
C ILE A 239 0.56 8.04 -7.99
N PRO A 240 0.60 8.91 -6.98
CA PRO A 240 0.29 10.33 -7.20
C PRO A 240 1.28 11.02 -8.15
N PHE A 241 2.55 10.62 -8.16
CA PHE A 241 3.52 11.14 -9.13
C PHE A 241 3.13 10.83 -10.59
N LEU A 242 2.65 9.62 -10.88
CA LEU A 242 2.19 9.25 -12.21
C LEU A 242 1.00 10.10 -12.66
N HIS A 243 0.04 10.39 -11.76
CA HIS A 243 -1.10 11.24 -12.06
C HIS A 243 -0.72 12.71 -12.24
N GLU A 244 0.24 13.21 -11.46
CA GLU A 244 0.81 14.55 -11.65
C GLU A 244 1.53 14.64 -13.01
N PHE A 245 2.36 13.66 -13.33
CA PHE A 245 3.11 13.61 -14.59
C PHE A 245 2.17 13.57 -15.79
N ASN A 246 1.10 12.77 -15.72
CA ASN A 246 0.06 12.71 -16.74
C ASN A 246 -0.62 14.08 -16.93
N SER A 247 -0.97 14.78 -15.85
CA SER A 247 -1.55 16.12 -15.90
C SER A 247 -0.61 17.12 -16.57
N ILE A 248 0.69 17.10 -16.23
CA ILE A 248 1.70 17.99 -16.84
C ILE A 248 1.82 17.76 -18.34
N ILE A 249 1.86 16.49 -18.77
CA ILE A 249 1.93 16.15 -20.20
C ILE A 249 0.69 16.66 -20.93
N ASN A 250 -0.50 16.36 -20.43
CA ASN A 250 -1.75 16.75 -21.08
C ASN A 250 -1.86 18.27 -21.23
N LYS A 251 -1.49 19.03 -20.20
CA LYS A 251 -1.46 20.50 -20.25
C LYS A 251 -0.47 21.05 -21.28
N LYS A 252 0.71 20.42 -21.41
CA LYS A 252 1.69 20.83 -22.44
C LYS A 252 1.19 20.56 -23.84
N LEU A 253 0.45 19.48 -24.06
CA LEU A 253 -0.11 19.10 -25.35
C LEU A 253 -1.27 20.01 -25.73
N ASP A 254 -2.19 20.27 -24.80
CA ASP A 254 -3.31 21.22 -25.02
C ASP A 254 -2.79 22.62 -25.39
N ASN A 255 -1.71 23.08 -24.76
CA ASN A 255 -1.11 24.41 -25.07
C ASN A 255 -0.36 24.48 -26.42
N LYS A 256 0.01 23.35 -27.01
CA LYS A 256 0.75 23.32 -28.28
C LYS A 256 -0.13 23.05 -29.50
N ASN A 257 -1.45 22.96 -29.40
CA ASN A 257 -2.37 22.51 -30.47
C ASN A 257 -1.96 21.16 -31.09
N VAL A 258 -1.31 20.30 -30.33
CA VAL A 258 -0.87 18.99 -30.77
C VAL A 258 -2.02 18.00 -30.65
N GLU A 259 -2.56 17.58 -31.79
CA GLU A 259 -3.80 16.77 -31.82
C GLU A 259 -3.69 15.37 -31.18
N LYS A 260 -2.53 14.74 -31.08
CA LYS A 260 -2.40 13.40 -30.46
C LYS A 260 -0.96 13.04 -30.08
N VAL A 261 -0.76 12.66 -28.81
CA VAL A 261 0.39 11.81 -28.40
C VAL A 261 -0.10 10.37 -28.25
N ASN A 262 0.46 9.47 -29.03
CA ASN A 262 0.18 8.06 -28.93
C ASN A 262 1.34 7.36 -28.21
N PHE A 263 1.04 6.71 -27.07
CA PHE A 263 1.95 5.77 -26.42
C PHE A 263 1.68 4.38 -26.97
N SER A 264 2.68 3.74 -27.57
CA SER A 264 2.62 2.35 -27.99
C SER A 264 3.67 1.53 -27.27
N LEU A 265 3.25 0.42 -26.67
CA LEU A 265 4.14 -0.63 -26.17
C LEU A 265 4.55 -1.51 -27.36
N LEU A 266 5.79 -1.37 -27.81
CA LEU A 266 6.41 -2.33 -28.72
C LEU A 266 7.18 -3.39 -27.90
N PRO A 267 7.38 -4.61 -28.42
CA PRO A 267 7.87 -5.77 -27.64
C PRO A 267 9.19 -5.59 -26.90
N ASN A 268 9.86 -4.46 -26.90
CA ASN A 268 11.05 -4.15 -26.10
C ASN A 268 11.30 -2.64 -25.91
N THR A 269 10.35 -1.76 -26.26
CA THR A 269 10.55 -0.31 -26.15
C THR A 269 9.24 0.41 -25.92
N LEU A 270 9.28 1.38 -25.02
CA LEU A 270 8.19 2.34 -24.84
C LEU A 270 8.40 3.46 -25.89
N ALA A 271 7.57 3.47 -26.94
CA ALA A 271 7.64 4.50 -27.97
C ALA A 271 6.60 5.59 -27.70
N CYS A 272 7.06 6.84 -27.65
CA CYS A 272 6.21 8.03 -27.62
C CYS A 272 6.28 8.70 -28.99
N THR A 273 5.16 8.73 -29.73
CA THR A 273 5.08 9.41 -31.01
C THR A 273 4.27 10.69 -30.86
N ILE A 274 4.87 11.82 -31.16
CA ILE A 274 4.23 13.15 -31.19
C ILE A 274 3.94 13.48 -32.65
N ASN A 275 2.65 13.54 -33.01
CA ASN A 275 2.25 14.04 -34.34
C ASN A 275 1.97 15.55 -34.18
N TYR A 276 2.68 16.35 -35.02
CA TYR A 276 2.52 17.80 -35.11
C TYR A 276 1.43 18.16 -36.09
#